data_85470a488c7ed72559ee6ad6de2e289a
#
_entry.id   85470a488c7ed72559ee6ad6de2e289a
#
_cell.length_a   1.000
_cell.length_b   1.000
_cell.length_c   1.000
_cell.angle_alpha   90.00
_cell.angle_beta   90.00
_cell.angle_gamma   90.00
#
_symmetry.space_group_name_H-M   'P 1'
#
loop_
_entity.id
_entity.type
_entity.pdbx_description
1 polymer ?
#
loop_
_entity_poly.entity_id
_entity_poly.type
_entity_poly.pdbx_seq_one_letter_code
_entity_poly.pdbx_strand_id
1 'polypeptide(L)'
;MAEDCVDHAITLGRLHDEPCPTRNLRIHGYLQDSSALCELDVYGSDAAEIRALAKNPKLAMQLHPALPYIAAEVVWAARNEMARTVEDILARRTRALFLNAAAASTMAEPVAKPLAAELGYDAAWVTAQVNDFQVLAQQYRVV
;
A
#
# COMPACT_ATOMS: atom_id res chain seq x y z
N MET A 1 26.97 7.35 -2.90
CA MET A 1 26.53 8.73 -2.53
C MET A 1 26.19 8.88 -1.05
N ALA A 2 25.22 8.15 -0.47
CA ALA A 2 24.90 8.28 0.96
C ALA A 2 26.08 7.79 1.86
N GLU A 3 26.68 6.66 1.54
CA GLU A 3 27.85 6.11 2.22
C GLU A 3 29.00 7.14 2.21
N ASP A 4 29.38 7.66 1.05
CA ASP A 4 30.43 8.68 0.93
C ASP A 4 30.16 9.94 1.76
N CYS A 5 28.90 10.37 1.82
CA CYS A 5 28.51 11.53 2.61
C CYS A 5 28.72 11.27 4.11
N VAL A 6 28.35 10.07 4.58
CA VAL A 6 28.56 9.66 5.98
C VAL A 6 30.05 9.56 6.28
N ASP A 7 30.85 8.95 5.42
CA ASP A 7 32.30 8.80 5.58
C ASP A 7 33.01 10.18 5.68
N HIS A 8 32.58 11.13 4.85
CA HIS A 8 33.08 12.52 4.95
C HIS A 8 32.65 13.16 6.27
N ALA A 9 31.41 12.97 6.71
CA ALA A 9 30.95 13.53 7.99
C ALA A 9 31.70 12.92 9.17
N ILE A 10 31.98 11.60 9.15
CA ILE A 10 32.80 10.92 10.17
C ILE A 10 34.21 11.55 10.21
N THR A 11 34.83 11.74 9.06
CA THR A 11 36.18 12.33 8.97
C THR A 11 36.23 13.77 9.50
N LEU A 12 35.29 14.62 9.07
CA LEU A 12 35.23 16.03 9.48
C LEU A 12 34.83 16.17 10.95
N GLY A 13 33.90 15.38 11.41
CA GLY A 13 33.37 15.39 12.78
C GLY A 13 34.22 14.61 13.77
N ARG A 14 35.31 13.95 13.31
CA ARG A 14 36.12 13.03 14.14
C ARG A 14 35.27 12.03 14.93
N LEU A 15 34.24 11.48 14.27
CA LEU A 15 33.35 10.50 14.82
C LEU A 15 33.98 9.11 14.77
N HIS A 16 33.42 8.18 15.53
CA HIS A 16 33.83 6.79 15.46
C HIS A 16 33.51 6.21 14.07
N ASP A 17 34.50 5.60 13.43
CA ASP A 17 34.34 4.96 12.13
C ASP A 17 33.80 3.54 12.32
N GLU A 18 32.69 3.24 11.66
CA GLU A 18 32.04 1.92 11.67
C GLU A 18 31.73 1.47 10.23
N PRO A 19 31.89 0.16 9.93
CA PRO A 19 31.55 -0.37 8.61
C PRO A 19 30.10 -0.10 8.25
N CYS A 20 29.84 0.33 7.01
CA CYS A 20 28.49 0.57 6.53
C CYS A 20 27.67 -0.74 6.48
N PRO A 21 26.60 -0.92 7.29
CA PRO A 21 25.82 -2.14 7.32
C PRO A 21 24.79 -2.22 6.17
N THR A 22 24.59 -1.13 5.42
CA THR A 22 23.42 -1.00 4.52
C THR A 22 23.50 -1.87 3.26
N ARG A 23 24.69 -2.34 2.86
CA ARG A 23 24.85 -3.20 1.68
C ARG A 23 24.09 -4.53 1.80
N ASN A 24 24.07 -5.10 3.00
CA ASN A 24 23.48 -6.41 3.27
C ASN A 24 22.28 -6.32 4.22
N LEU A 25 21.84 -5.11 4.52
CA LEU A 25 20.70 -4.88 5.39
C LEU A 25 19.42 -5.34 4.71
N ARG A 26 18.78 -6.34 5.29
CA ARG A 26 17.44 -6.78 4.85
C ARG A 26 16.41 -5.78 5.35
N ILE A 27 15.89 -4.98 4.43
CA ILE A 27 14.81 -4.04 4.75
C ILE A 27 13.48 -4.79 4.90
N HIS A 28 12.49 -4.13 5.49
CA HIS A 28 11.13 -4.66 5.60
C HIS A 28 10.61 -5.11 4.23
N GLY A 29 9.90 -6.21 4.19
CA GLY A 29 9.41 -6.80 2.93
C GLY A 29 10.44 -7.63 2.16
N TYR A 30 11.72 -7.72 2.63
CA TYR A 30 12.72 -8.54 1.95
C TYR A 30 12.30 -10.01 1.89
N LEU A 31 12.36 -10.58 0.70
CA LEU A 31 12.16 -11.99 0.45
C LEU A 31 13.34 -12.53 -0.38
N GLN A 32 13.98 -13.61 0.11
CA GLN A 32 15.15 -14.17 -0.56
C GLN A 32 14.78 -14.99 -1.79
N ASP A 33 13.65 -15.69 -1.75
CA ASP A 33 13.14 -16.51 -2.84
C ASP A 33 11.75 -16.01 -3.24
N SER A 34 11.66 -15.45 -4.43
CA SER A 34 10.43 -14.93 -5.02
C SER A 34 9.73 -15.93 -5.96
N SER A 35 10.24 -17.15 -6.08
CA SER A 35 9.74 -18.15 -7.04
C SER A 35 8.28 -18.58 -6.78
N ALA A 36 7.78 -18.37 -5.58
CA ALA A 36 6.41 -18.74 -5.16
C ALA A 36 5.44 -17.55 -5.14
N LEU A 37 5.88 -16.37 -5.56
CA LEU A 37 5.07 -15.17 -5.53
C LEU A 37 4.15 -15.11 -6.76
N CYS A 38 2.98 -14.53 -6.58
CA CYS A 38 1.99 -14.25 -7.62
C CYS A 38 1.43 -12.84 -7.41
N GLU A 39 0.14 -12.66 -7.35
CA GLU A 39 -0.52 -11.34 -7.33
C GLU A 39 -0.11 -10.42 -6.15
N LEU A 40 0.48 -10.95 -5.06
CA LEU A 40 0.94 -10.19 -3.89
C LEU A 40 2.46 -9.98 -3.83
N ASP A 41 3.17 -10.13 -4.92
CA ASP A 41 4.64 -10.04 -5.00
C ASP A 41 5.20 -8.71 -4.49
N VAL A 42 4.45 -7.63 -4.70
CA VAL A 42 4.82 -6.28 -4.28
C VAL A 42 4.98 -6.15 -2.75
N TYR A 43 4.37 -7.05 -1.98
CA TYR A 43 4.44 -7.06 -0.52
C TYR A 43 5.61 -7.88 0.05
N GLY A 44 6.32 -8.62 -0.78
CA GLY A 44 7.44 -9.45 -0.36
C GLY A 44 7.08 -10.39 0.78
N SER A 45 7.82 -10.33 1.91
CA SER A 45 7.57 -11.19 3.09
C SER A 45 6.17 -11.02 3.69
N ASP A 46 5.55 -9.86 3.53
CA ASP A 46 4.25 -9.53 4.11
C ASP A 46 3.08 -10.19 3.37
N ALA A 47 3.32 -10.67 2.15
CA ALA A 47 2.33 -11.40 1.35
C ALA A 47 1.70 -12.57 2.11
N ALA A 48 2.46 -13.23 3.00
CA ALA A 48 1.96 -14.34 3.81
C ALA A 48 0.86 -13.89 4.78
N GLU A 49 1.01 -12.74 5.41
CA GLU A 49 0.03 -12.18 6.34
C GLU A 49 -1.21 -11.66 5.61
N ILE A 50 -1.05 -11.05 4.44
CA ILE A 50 -2.18 -10.65 3.59
C ILE A 50 -2.98 -11.88 3.15
N ARG A 51 -2.32 -12.97 2.77
CA ARG A 51 -2.98 -14.26 2.49
C ARG A 51 -3.71 -14.81 3.71
N ALA A 52 -3.16 -14.63 4.90
CA ALA A 52 -3.83 -15.05 6.14
C ALA A 52 -5.11 -14.24 6.38
N LEU A 53 -5.12 -12.94 6.12
CA LEU A 53 -6.34 -12.12 6.15
C LEU A 53 -7.36 -12.57 5.09
N ALA A 54 -6.92 -12.92 3.90
CA ALA A 54 -7.76 -13.39 2.79
C ALA A 54 -8.39 -14.78 3.04
N LYS A 55 -8.05 -15.50 4.12
CA LYS A 55 -8.81 -16.68 4.57
C LYS A 55 -10.24 -16.33 4.97
N ASN A 56 -10.50 -15.08 5.35
CA ASN A 56 -11.87 -14.57 5.50
C ASN A 56 -12.45 -14.31 4.09
N PRO A 57 -13.57 -14.99 3.71
CA PRO A 57 -14.16 -14.85 2.37
C PRO A 57 -14.53 -13.41 2.00
N LYS A 58 -14.89 -12.57 2.99
CA LYS A 58 -15.20 -11.16 2.75
C LYS A 58 -13.95 -10.35 2.35
N LEU A 59 -12.79 -10.73 2.88
CA LEU A 59 -11.52 -10.07 2.57
C LEU A 59 -10.83 -10.65 1.34
N ALA A 60 -11.17 -11.88 0.94
CA ALA A 60 -10.70 -12.48 -0.30
C ALA A 60 -11.37 -11.88 -1.55
N MET A 61 -12.42 -11.09 -1.37
CA MET A 61 -13.15 -10.50 -2.50
C MET A 61 -12.27 -9.53 -3.28
N GLN A 62 -12.24 -9.72 -4.60
CA GLN A 62 -11.62 -8.79 -5.52
C GLN A 62 -12.40 -7.46 -5.54
N LEU A 63 -11.70 -6.35 -5.47
CA LEU A 63 -12.31 -5.02 -5.40
C LEU A 63 -12.92 -4.58 -6.74
N HIS A 64 -12.33 -5.04 -7.87
CA HIS A 64 -12.83 -4.78 -9.22
C HIS A 64 -12.27 -5.80 -10.22
N PRO A 65 -13.08 -6.34 -11.16
CA PRO A 65 -12.63 -7.40 -12.08
C PRO A 65 -11.51 -6.98 -13.05
N ALA A 66 -11.32 -5.69 -13.30
CA ALA A 66 -10.25 -5.20 -14.17
C ALA A 66 -8.91 -4.98 -13.45
N LEU A 67 -8.82 -5.16 -12.13
CA LEU A 67 -7.62 -4.92 -11.33
C LEU A 67 -7.46 -6.04 -10.29
N PRO A 68 -6.23 -6.52 -10.00
CA PRO A 68 -6.03 -7.74 -9.20
C PRO A 68 -6.22 -7.55 -7.68
N TYR A 69 -6.54 -6.36 -7.21
CA TYR A 69 -6.57 -6.01 -5.80
C TYR A 69 -7.73 -6.63 -5.04
N ILE A 70 -7.47 -7.08 -3.81
CA ILE A 70 -8.44 -7.71 -2.91
C ILE A 70 -8.70 -6.87 -1.65
N ALA A 71 -9.82 -7.10 -0.98
CA ALA A 71 -10.19 -6.35 0.22
C ALA A 71 -9.20 -6.57 1.40
N ALA A 72 -8.46 -7.68 1.44
CA ALA A 72 -7.42 -7.93 2.43
C ALA A 72 -6.28 -6.90 2.37
N GLU A 73 -5.93 -6.40 1.18
CA GLU A 73 -4.89 -5.38 1.02
C GLU A 73 -5.31 -4.04 1.63
N VAL A 74 -6.61 -3.72 1.62
CA VAL A 74 -7.15 -2.52 2.28
C VAL A 74 -6.95 -2.58 3.79
N VAL A 75 -7.29 -3.72 4.38
CA VAL A 75 -7.12 -3.97 5.82
C VAL A 75 -5.64 -3.96 6.19
N TRP A 76 -4.81 -4.60 5.40
CA TRP A 76 -3.35 -4.61 5.57
C TRP A 76 -2.78 -3.19 5.56
N ALA A 77 -3.11 -2.41 4.55
CA ALA A 77 -2.63 -1.04 4.40
C ALA A 77 -3.08 -0.13 5.54
N ALA A 78 -4.30 -0.32 6.07
CA ALA A 78 -4.78 0.43 7.23
C ALA A 78 -3.99 0.11 8.50
N ARG A 79 -3.65 -1.17 8.72
CA ARG A 79 -2.96 -1.66 9.92
C ARG A 79 -1.46 -1.41 9.89
N ASN A 80 -0.82 -1.63 8.75
CA ASN A 80 0.63 -1.74 8.65
C ASN A 80 1.29 -0.64 7.81
N GLU A 81 0.52 0.05 6.94
CA GLU A 81 1.07 1.03 5.99
C GLU A 81 0.50 2.44 6.17
N MET A 82 -0.13 2.70 7.32
CA MET A 82 -0.67 4.01 7.71
C MET A 82 -1.70 4.61 6.72
N ALA A 83 -2.40 3.78 5.94
CA ALA A 83 -3.47 4.27 5.08
C ALA A 83 -4.65 4.77 5.93
N ARG A 84 -5.15 5.96 5.63
CA ARG A 84 -6.21 6.65 6.40
C ARG A 84 -7.37 7.11 5.51
N THR A 85 -7.17 7.17 4.20
CA THR A 85 -8.15 7.64 3.23
C THR A 85 -8.28 6.64 2.07
N VAL A 86 -9.39 6.73 1.33
CA VAL A 86 -9.57 5.96 0.09
C VAL A 86 -8.48 6.30 -0.94
N GLU A 87 -8.06 7.56 -0.98
CA GLU A 87 -6.97 8.00 -1.83
C GLU A 87 -5.64 7.33 -1.47
N ASP A 88 -5.33 7.15 -0.16
CA ASP A 88 -4.12 6.44 0.25
C ASP A 88 -4.08 5.03 -0.34
N ILE A 89 -5.21 4.31 -0.30
CA ILE A 89 -5.29 2.97 -0.86
C ILE A 89 -5.17 3.00 -2.39
N LEU A 90 -6.05 3.75 -3.07
CA LEU A 90 -6.23 3.63 -4.52
C LEU A 90 -5.19 4.40 -5.34
N ALA A 91 -4.58 5.46 -4.78
CA ALA A 91 -3.53 6.21 -5.45
C ALA A 91 -2.12 5.85 -4.98
N ARG A 92 -1.91 5.61 -3.69
CA ARG A 92 -0.56 5.49 -3.11
C ARG A 92 -0.14 4.04 -2.87
N ARG A 93 -1.03 3.15 -2.41
CA ARG A 93 -0.69 1.75 -2.09
C ARG A 93 -0.87 0.85 -3.31
N THR A 94 -2.06 0.77 -3.86
CA THR A 94 -2.36 -0.09 -5.03
C THR A 94 -2.05 0.58 -6.35
N ARG A 95 -1.99 1.92 -6.39
CA ARG A 95 -1.81 2.72 -7.62
C ARG A 95 -2.91 2.50 -8.67
N ALA A 96 -4.06 1.96 -8.26
CA ALA A 96 -5.21 1.68 -9.12
C ALA A 96 -5.66 2.91 -9.92
N LEU A 97 -5.62 4.10 -9.30
CA LEU A 97 -5.97 5.37 -9.93
C LEU A 97 -5.18 5.62 -11.22
N PHE A 98 -3.87 5.34 -11.21
CA PHE A 98 -3.00 5.57 -12.36
C PHE A 98 -3.08 4.46 -13.41
N LEU A 99 -3.42 3.25 -12.99
CA LEU A 99 -3.54 2.09 -13.88
C LEU A 99 -4.87 2.11 -14.63
N ASN A 100 -5.97 2.42 -13.94
CA ASN A 100 -7.32 2.49 -14.49
C ASN A 100 -8.22 3.37 -13.61
N ALA A 101 -8.26 4.68 -13.90
CA ALA A 101 -9.05 5.64 -13.13
C ALA A 101 -10.55 5.34 -13.11
N ALA A 102 -11.10 4.74 -14.19
CA ALA A 102 -12.50 4.36 -14.26
C ALA A 102 -12.82 3.22 -13.29
N ALA A 103 -12.00 2.16 -13.29
CA ALA A 103 -12.11 1.06 -12.34
C ALA A 103 -11.88 1.55 -10.90
N ALA A 104 -10.84 2.35 -10.66
CA ALA A 104 -10.55 2.91 -9.35
C ALA A 104 -11.71 3.73 -8.77
N SER A 105 -12.38 4.53 -9.61
CA SER A 105 -13.57 5.30 -9.20
C SER A 105 -14.69 4.40 -8.67
N THR A 106 -14.91 3.22 -9.28
CA THR A 106 -15.91 2.26 -8.81
C THR A 106 -15.46 1.45 -7.59
N MET A 107 -14.14 1.34 -7.37
CA MET A 107 -13.56 0.71 -6.19
C MET A 107 -13.66 1.58 -4.94
N ALA A 108 -14.01 2.86 -5.04
CA ALA A 108 -14.04 3.79 -3.91
C ALA A 108 -14.91 3.27 -2.75
N GLU A 109 -16.14 2.82 -3.02
CA GLU A 109 -17.05 2.30 -1.99
C GLU A 109 -16.59 0.93 -1.43
N PRO A 110 -16.21 -0.08 -2.24
CA PRO A 110 -15.60 -1.32 -1.77
C PRO A 110 -14.35 -1.11 -0.89
N VAL A 111 -13.59 -0.05 -1.09
CA VAL A 111 -12.43 0.31 -0.27
C VAL A 111 -12.84 1.07 0.98
N ALA A 112 -13.74 2.05 0.87
CA ALA A 112 -14.13 2.90 1.99
C ALA A 112 -14.76 2.11 3.15
N LYS A 113 -15.58 1.09 2.84
CA LYS A 113 -16.28 0.28 3.86
C LYS A 113 -15.33 -0.50 4.77
N PRO A 114 -14.43 -1.36 4.26
CA PRO A 114 -13.47 -2.06 5.12
C PRO A 114 -12.50 -1.11 5.80
N LEU A 115 -12.09 -0.02 5.15
CA LEU A 115 -11.21 0.97 5.75
C LEU A 115 -11.89 1.68 6.94
N ALA A 116 -13.16 2.08 6.81
CA ALA A 116 -13.93 2.67 7.89
C ALA A 116 -14.09 1.71 9.07
N ALA A 117 -14.36 0.43 8.79
CA ALA A 117 -14.47 -0.59 9.83
C ALA A 117 -13.17 -0.76 10.63
N GLU A 118 -11.99 -0.73 9.96
CA GLU A 118 -10.69 -0.83 10.62
C GLU A 118 -10.33 0.42 11.44
N LEU A 119 -10.75 1.60 10.98
CA LEU A 119 -10.39 2.88 11.60
C LEU A 119 -11.45 3.39 12.59
N GLY A 120 -12.60 2.71 12.71
CA GLY A 120 -13.69 3.12 13.59
C GLY A 120 -14.48 4.34 13.10
N TYR A 121 -14.56 4.55 11.80
CA TYR A 121 -15.32 5.64 11.19
C TYR A 121 -16.76 5.23 10.84
N ASP A 122 -17.63 6.21 10.72
CA ASP A 122 -19.07 6.06 10.47
C ASP A 122 -19.42 6.08 8.96
N ALA A 123 -20.72 5.90 8.68
CA ALA A 123 -21.24 5.92 7.31
C ALA A 123 -21.14 7.30 6.64
N ALA A 124 -21.14 8.38 7.41
CA ALA A 124 -20.99 9.73 6.86
C ALA A 124 -19.57 9.91 6.31
N TRP A 125 -18.55 9.40 7.04
CA TRP A 125 -17.17 9.38 6.56
C TRP A 125 -17.04 8.54 5.28
N VAL A 126 -17.66 7.36 5.21
CA VAL A 126 -17.63 6.52 3.98
C VAL A 126 -18.17 7.30 2.79
N THR A 127 -19.31 7.97 2.95
CA THR A 127 -19.93 8.76 1.88
C THR A 127 -19.03 9.90 1.42
N ALA A 128 -18.42 10.64 2.36
CA ALA A 128 -17.51 11.73 2.05
C ALA A 128 -16.28 11.22 1.27
N GLN A 129 -15.63 10.16 1.75
CA GLN A 129 -14.44 9.58 1.10
C GLN A 129 -14.72 9.07 -0.32
N VAL A 130 -15.88 8.45 -0.54
CA VAL A 130 -16.29 8.00 -1.88
C VAL A 130 -16.46 9.19 -2.82
N ASN A 131 -17.16 10.23 -2.39
CA ASN A 131 -17.38 11.42 -3.21
C ASN A 131 -16.06 12.13 -3.54
N ASP A 132 -15.22 12.37 -2.53
CA ASP A 132 -13.93 13.04 -2.70
C ASP A 132 -13.04 12.30 -3.69
N PHE A 133 -12.96 10.97 -3.54
CA PHE A 133 -12.13 10.15 -4.44
C PHE A 133 -12.72 10.10 -5.85
N GLN A 134 -14.03 10.04 -6.01
CA GLN A 134 -14.66 10.06 -7.35
C GLN A 134 -14.40 11.37 -8.09
N VAL A 135 -14.43 12.50 -7.40
CA VAL A 135 -14.06 13.81 -7.97
C VAL A 135 -12.58 13.80 -8.39
N LEU A 136 -11.69 13.30 -7.54
CA LEU A 136 -10.28 13.16 -7.89
C LEU A 136 -10.09 12.27 -9.12
N ALA A 137 -10.72 11.09 -9.16
CA ALA A 137 -10.57 10.11 -10.23
C ALA A 137 -11.03 10.64 -11.60
N GLN A 138 -11.98 11.58 -11.65
CA GLN A 138 -12.40 12.22 -12.89
C GLN A 138 -11.27 12.99 -13.57
N GLN A 139 -10.34 13.56 -12.80
CA GLN A 139 -9.20 14.32 -13.33
C GLN A 139 -8.16 13.43 -14.03
N TYR A 140 -8.20 12.12 -13.78
CA TYR A 140 -7.29 11.11 -14.35
C TYR A 140 -7.91 10.32 -15.51
N ARG A 141 -9.15 10.64 -15.92
CA ARG A 141 -9.77 10.03 -17.08
C ARG A 141 -9.32 10.73 -18.34
N VAL A 142 -8.78 9.95 -19.27
CA VAL A 142 -8.57 10.44 -20.65
C VAL A 142 -9.92 10.46 -21.35
N VAL A 143 -10.29 11.61 -21.88
CA VAL A 143 -11.52 11.82 -22.68
C VAL A 143 -11.32 11.28 -24.07
#